data_d54dd1954ed0fdb85a88731226810cd3
#
_entry.id   d54dd1954ed0fdb85a88731226810cd3
#
_cell.length_a   1.000
_cell.length_b   1.000
_cell.length_c   1.000
_cell.angle_alpha   90.00
_cell.angle_beta   90.00
_cell.angle_gamma   90.00
#
_symmetry.space_group_name_H-M   'P 1'
#
loop_
_entity.id
_entity.type
_entity.pdbx_description
1 polymer ?
#
loop_
_entity_poly.entity_id
_entity_poly.type
_entity_poly.pdbx_seq_one_letter_code
_entity_poly.pdbx_strand_id
1 'polypeptide(L)'
;MPNDRGVLVVDFGAQYAQLIARRVREAHVYSEIVPSTITAAQVREKNPSAIILSGGPSSVYAENAPQFDAAILTLGIPVFGICYGFQVMAAALGGVVSQTGKSEFGRTDVSAQTASKIFNGLPAQQKVWMSHGDAVTTAPAGFSICAVTADTPIAAFEDASGQMAGVQFHPEVLHSEHGQVILRNWLINTCLLYTSDAADE
;
A
#
# COMPACT_ATOMS: atom_id res chain seq x y z
N MET A 1 -1.71 9.16 -25.78
CA MET A 1 -2.98 8.72 -25.16
C MET A 1 -2.79 8.79 -23.66
N PRO A 2 -3.62 9.51 -22.90
CA PRO A 2 -3.58 9.42 -21.46
C PRO A 2 -3.75 7.96 -21.08
N ASN A 3 -3.05 7.50 -20.04
CA ASN A 3 -3.07 6.12 -19.61
C ASN A 3 -4.39 5.89 -18.83
N ASP A 4 -5.47 5.65 -19.55
CA ASP A 4 -6.83 5.47 -19.04
C ASP A 4 -7.03 4.11 -18.32
N ARG A 5 -5.92 3.47 -18.00
CA ARG A 5 -5.85 2.19 -17.31
C ARG A 5 -5.81 2.47 -15.83
N GLY A 6 -6.92 2.33 -15.16
CA GLY A 6 -7.05 2.63 -13.74
C GLY A 6 -6.13 1.83 -12.80
N VAL A 7 -6.41 1.99 -11.54
CA VAL A 7 -5.76 1.25 -10.43
C VAL A 7 -6.65 0.08 -10.03
N LEU A 8 -6.08 -1.11 -9.90
CA LEU A 8 -6.77 -2.24 -9.26
C LEU A 8 -6.53 -2.17 -7.75
N VAL A 9 -7.61 -2.21 -6.98
CA VAL A 9 -7.57 -2.36 -5.52
C VAL A 9 -7.90 -3.82 -5.20
N VAL A 10 -6.90 -4.58 -4.76
CA VAL A 10 -7.05 -5.99 -4.37
C VAL A 10 -7.61 -6.03 -2.96
N ASP A 11 -8.81 -6.61 -2.80
CA ASP A 11 -9.53 -6.68 -1.53
C ASP A 11 -9.20 -7.98 -0.78
N PHE A 12 -8.51 -7.85 0.37
CA PHE A 12 -8.23 -8.95 1.28
C PHE A 12 -9.29 -9.16 2.35
N GLY A 13 -10.47 -8.55 2.21
CA GLY A 13 -11.61 -8.77 3.09
C GLY A 13 -11.69 -7.80 4.28
N ALA A 14 -10.89 -6.75 4.31
CA ALA A 14 -11.06 -5.66 5.26
C ALA A 14 -12.11 -4.66 4.74
N GLN A 15 -12.80 -4.01 5.68
CA GLN A 15 -13.88 -3.07 5.35
C GLN A 15 -13.42 -1.79 4.61
N TYR A 16 -12.11 -1.58 4.39
CA TYR A 16 -11.55 -0.35 3.84
C TYR A 16 -11.18 -0.38 2.35
N ALA A 17 -11.37 -1.50 1.64
CA ALA A 17 -11.08 -1.55 0.20
C ALA A 17 -11.89 -0.50 -0.59
N GLN A 18 -13.17 -0.31 -0.24
CA GLN A 18 -14.02 0.73 -0.82
C GLN A 18 -13.48 2.13 -0.54
N LEU A 19 -12.98 2.36 0.68
CA LEU A 19 -12.42 3.66 1.06
C LEU A 19 -11.11 3.93 0.30
N ILE A 20 -10.25 2.91 0.13
CA ILE A 20 -9.03 3.02 -0.69
C ILE A 20 -9.41 3.40 -2.12
N ALA A 21 -10.35 2.68 -2.74
CA ALA A 21 -10.82 2.98 -4.09
C ALA A 21 -11.36 4.41 -4.22
N ARG A 22 -12.10 4.89 -3.20
CA ARG A 22 -12.57 6.27 -3.13
C ARG A 22 -11.40 7.26 -3.07
N ARG A 23 -10.37 7.01 -2.24
CA ARG A 23 -9.19 7.88 -2.15
C ARG A 23 -8.41 7.97 -3.45
N VAL A 24 -8.34 6.87 -4.21
CA VAL A 24 -7.75 6.87 -5.55
C VAL A 24 -8.56 7.76 -6.49
N ARG A 25 -9.89 7.68 -6.48
CA ARG A 25 -10.77 8.54 -7.27
C ARG A 25 -10.70 10.02 -6.86
N GLU A 26 -10.54 10.32 -5.57
CA GLU A 26 -10.29 11.67 -5.08
C GLU A 26 -8.95 12.25 -5.57
N ALA A 27 -8.00 11.40 -5.98
CA ALA A 27 -6.79 11.79 -6.68
C ALA A 27 -7.00 11.90 -8.22
N HIS A 28 -8.24 11.85 -8.68
CA HIS A 28 -8.65 11.86 -10.09
C HIS A 28 -8.10 10.69 -10.91
N VAL A 29 -7.96 9.53 -10.30
CA VAL A 29 -7.54 8.29 -10.95
C VAL A 29 -8.67 7.26 -10.86
N TYR A 30 -8.97 6.61 -11.99
CA TYR A 30 -9.97 5.53 -11.99
C TYR A 30 -9.51 4.35 -11.13
N SER A 31 -10.44 3.70 -10.43
CA SER A 31 -10.16 2.53 -9.61
C SER A 31 -11.23 1.45 -9.72
N GLU A 32 -10.80 0.21 -9.72
CA GLU A 32 -11.64 -0.99 -9.71
C GLU A 32 -11.24 -1.88 -8.54
N ILE A 33 -12.21 -2.40 -7.79
CA ILE A 33 -11.96 -3.36 -6.71
C ILE A 33 -12.05 -4.77 -7.28
N VAL A 34 -11.04 -5.60 -6.97
CA VAL A 34 -10.95 -6.99 -7.39
C VAL A 34 -10.70 -7.91 -6.19
N PRO A 35 -11.15 -9.18 -6.23
CA PRO A 35 -10.92 -10.11 -5.13
C PRO A 35 -9.45 -10.48 -4.99
N SER A 36 -9.03 -10.88 -3.78
CA SER A 36 -7.66 -11.34 -3.50
C SER A 36 -7.24 -12.57 -4.32
N THR A 37 -8.21 -13.32 -4.81
CA THR A 37 -8.01 -14.51 -5.67
C THR A 37 -7.70 -14.18 -7.13
N ILE A 38 -7.64 -12.90 -7.50
CA ILE A 38 -7.25 -12.49 -8.85
C ILE A 38 -5.86 -13.05 -9.20
N THR A 39 -5.71 -13.61 -10.39
CA THR A 39 -4.45 -14.18 -10.87
C THR A 39 -3.62 -13.15 -11.64
N ALA A 40 -2.31 -13.39 -11.74
CA ALA A 40 -1.41 -12.59 -12.56
C ALA A 40 -1.85 -12.54 -14.03
N ALA A 41 -2.43 -13.62 -14.57
CA ALA A 41 -2.98 -13.66 -15.92
C ALA A 41 -4.16 -12.70 -16.08
N GLN A 42 -5.10 -12.70 -15.14
CA GLN A 42 -6.23 -11.78 -15.12
C GLN A 42 -5.81 -10.32 -14.95
N VAL A 43 -4.79 -10.07 -14.11
CA VAL A 43 -4.20 -8.71 -13.97
C VAL A 43 -3.59 -8.24 -15.28
N ARG A 44 -2.86 -9.11 -16.00
CA ARG A 44 -2.32 -8.79 -17.34
C ARG A 44 -3.41 -8.44 -18.34
N GLU A 45 -4.50 -9.20 -18.35
CA GLU A 45 -5.64 -8.95 -19.25
C GLU A 45 -6.29 -7.59 -18.96
N LYS A 46 -6.48 -7.26 -17.68
CA LYS A 46 -6.99 -5.95 -17.25
C LYS A 46 -6.01 -4.82 -17.53
N ASN A 47 -4.71 -5.12 -17.58
CA ASN A 47 -3.63 -4.18 -17.92
C ASN A 47 -3.71 -2.86 -17.12
N PRO A 48 -3.76 -2.89 -15.77
CA PRO A 48 -3.87 -1.69 -14.97
C PRO A 48 -2.58 -0.86 -14.99
N SER A 49 -2.69 0.40 -14.65
CA SER A 49 -1.53 1.29 -14.48
C SER A 49 -0.82 1.10 -13.15
N ALA A 50 -1.54 0.65 -12.13
CA ALA A 50 -0.98 0.36 -10.80
C ALA A 50 -1.92 -0.58 -10.02
N ILE A 51 -1.42 -1.13 -8.93
CA ILE A 51 -2.14 -2.04 -8.04
C ILE A 51 -1.99 -1.57 -6.60
N ILE A 52 -3.07 -1.55 -5.83
CA ILE A 52 -3.05 -1.34 -4.38
C ILE A 52 -3.53 -2.61 -3.70
N LEU A 53 -2.73 -3.11 -2.76
CA LEU A 53 -3.07 -4.25 -1.91
C LEU A 53 -3.68 -3.71 -0.60
N SER A 54 -4.94 -4.03 -0.35
CA SER A 54 -5.68 -3.51 0.81
C SER A 54 -5.24 -4.11 2.14
N GLY A 55 -5.76 -3.60 3.23
CA GLY A 55 -5.73 -4.26 4.52
C GLY A 55 -6.50 -5.57 4.52
N GLY A 56 -6.30 -6.38 5.55
CA GLY A 56 -6.97 -7.66 5.75
C GLY A 56 -7.21 -7.96 7.22
N PRO A 57 -8.06 -8.94 7.54
CA PRO A 57 -8.54 -9.18 8.90
C PRO A 57 -7.57 -9.97 9.78
N SER A 58 -6.53 -10.60 9.21
CA SER A 58 -5.76 -11.65 9.87
C SER A 58 -4.25 -11.49 9.68
N SER A 59 -3.49 -12.36 10.34
CA SER A 59 -2.07 -12.59 10.07
C SER A 59 -1.88 -13.20 8.68
N VAL A 60 -0.78 -12.85 8.01
CA VAL A 60 -0.37 -13.47 6.73
C VAL A 60 -0.03 -14.96 6.89
N TYR A 61 0.18 -15.42 8.11
CA TYR A 61 0.46 -16.83 8.46
C TYR A 61 -0.75 -17.58 9.02
N ALA A 62 -1.92 -16.96 9.08
CA ALA A 62 -3.13 -17.65 9.52
C ALA A 62 -3.51 -18.76 8.52
N GLU A 63 -4.01 -19.87 9.04
CA GLU A 63 -4.41 -21.04 8.22
C GLU A 63 -5.45 -20.64 7.13
N ASN A 64 -6.30 -19.68 7.45
CA ASN A 64 -7.33 -19.15 6.56
C ASN A 64 -6.96 -17.78 5.98
N ALA A 65 -5.65 -17.44 5.90
CA ALA A 65 -5.21 -16.21 5.30
C ALA A 65 -5.72 -16.09 3.85
N PRO A 66 -6.17 -14.90 3.41
CA PRO A 66 -6.57 -14.68 2.03
C PRO A 66 -5.46 -15.06 1.06
N GLN A 67 -5.82 -15.76 -0.01
CA GLN A 67 -4.87 -16.16 -1.05
C GLN A 67 -4.43 -14.93 -1.84
N PHE A 68 -3.17 -14.94 -2.27
CA PHE A 68 -2.59 -13.93 -3.13
C PHE A 68 -1.63 -14.59 -4.15
N ASP A 69 -1.80 -14.27 -5.41
CA ASP A 69 -0.88 -14.72 -6.45
C ASP A 69 0.37 -13.83 -6.48
N ALA A 70 1.46 -14.30 -5.86
CA ALA A 70 2.71 -13.56 -5.76
C ALA A 70 3.33 -13.22 -7.13
N ALA A 71 2.97 -13.93 -8.20
CA ALA A 71 3.40 -13.60 -9.56
C ALA A 71 2.93 -12.21 -10.02
N ILE A 72 1.91 -11.64 -9.39
CA ILE A 72 1.46 -10.26 -9.62
C ILE A 72 2.60 -9.26 -9.38
N LEU A 73 3.44 -9.50 -8.36
CA LEU A 73 4.57 -8.62 -8.03
C LEU A 73 5.70 -8.66 -9.08
N THR A 74 5.68 -9.61 -9.99
CA THR A 74 6.69 -9.76 -11.05
C THR A 74 6.24 -9.22 -12.41
N LEU A 75 5.05 -8.63 -12.48
CA LEU A 75 4.47 -8.14 -13.75
C LEU A 75 5.07 -6.81 -14.24
N GLY A 76 5.92 -6.14 -13.44
CA GLY A 76 6.44 -4.81 -13.77
C GLY A 76 5.39 -3.69 -13.64
N ILE A 77 4.28 -3.97 -12.95
CA ILE A 77 3.24 -3.01 -12.64
C ILE A 77 3.53 -2.44 -11.25
N PRO A 78 3.45 -1.12 -11.03
CA PRO A 78 3.61 -0.52 -9.70
C PRO A 78 2.63 -1.11 -8.69
N VAL A 79 3.11 -1.42 -7.46
CA VAL A 79 2.32 -2.00 -6.38
C VAL A 79 2.50 -1.21 -5.08
N PHE A 80 1.40 -0.87 -4.42
CA PHE A 80 1.38 -0.26 -3.10
C PHE A 80 0.66 -1.14 -2.09
N GLY A 81 1.32 -1.51 -1.01
CA GLY A 81 0.75 -2.32 0.06
C GLY A 81 0.27 -1.49 1.25
N ILE A 82 -0.92 -1.79 1.77
CA ILE A 82 -1.49 -1.15 2.96
C ILE A 82 -1.74 -2.21 4.03
N CYS A 83 -1.17 -2.04 5.22
CA CYS A 83 -1.36 -2.89 6.39
C CYS A 83 -1.13 -4.38 6.07
N TYR A 84 -2.18 -5.19 5.95
CA TYR A 84 -2.07 -6.59 5.53
C TYR A 84 -1.41 -6.73 4.15
N GLY A 85 -1.81 -5.91 3.17
CA GLY A 85 -1.21 -5.90 1.83
C GLY A 85 0.28 -5.55 1.84
N PHE A 86 0.72 -4.69 2.75
CA PHE A 86 2.13 -4.38 2.98
C PHE A 86 2.89 -5.61 3.50
N GLN A 87 2.31 -6.34 4.44
CA GLN A 87 2.89 -7.57 4.99
C GLN A 87 2.94 -8.69 3.93
N VAL A 88 1.87 -8.88 3.15
CA VAL A 88 1.83 -9.85 2.04
C VAL A 88 2.93 -9.55 1.03
N MET A 89 3.10 -8.29 0.66
CA MET A 89 4.14 -7.86 -0.27
C MET A 89 5.54 -8.13 0.32
N ALA A 90 5.78 -7.78 1.59
CA ALA A 90 7.05 -8.04 2.26
C ALA A 90 7.39 -9.53 2.27
N ALA A 91 6.46 -10.39 2.69
CA ALA A 91 6.66 -11.84 2.74
C ALA A 91 6.90 -12.44 1.35
N ALA A 92 6.12 -12.04 0.35
CA ALA A 92 6.25 -12.56 -1.03
C ALA A 92 7.57 -12.15 -1.70
N LEU A 93 8.17 -11.02 -1.30
CA LEU A 93 9.44 -10.53 -1.81
C LEU A 93 10.66 -10.96 -0.98
N GLY A 94 10.49 -11.87 -0.02
CA GLY A 94 11.57 -12.43 0.79
C GLY A 94 11.92 -11.63 2.04
N GLY A 95 11.09 -10.67 2.43
CA GLY A 95 11.14 -10.04 3.75
C GLY A 95 10.58 -10.95 4.83
N VAL A 96 10.58 -10.48 6.08
CA VAL A 96 10.08 -11.23 7.22
C VAL A 96 8.97 -10.45 7.92
N VAL A 97 7.85 -11.14 8.15
CA VAL A 97 6.74 -10.67 8.98
C VAL A 97 6.72 -11.53 10.25
N SER A 98 6.60 -10.92 11.41
CA SER A 98 6.65 -11.63 12.69
C SER A 98 5.67 -11.05 13.70
N GLN A 99 5.27 -11.88 14.65
CA GLN A 99 4.63 -11.44 15.88
C GLN A 99 5.70 -10.84 16.80
N THR A 100 5.68 -9.54 16.97
CA THR A 100 6.67 -8.85 17.81
C THR A 100 6.28 -8.83 19.31
N GLY A 101 5.08 -9.31 19.63
CA GLY A 101 4.48 -9.17 20.95
C GLY A 101 4.01 -7.75 21.27
N LYS A 102 4.15 -6.83 20.32
CA LYS A 102 3.70 -5.45 20.39
C LYS A 102 2.71 -5.21 19.26
N SER A 103 1.50 -4.88 19.66
CA SER A 103 0.42 -4.55 18.73
C SER A 103 0.16 -3.06 18.76
N GLU A 104 -0.07 -2.45 17.62
CA GLU A 104 -0.42 -1.04 17.52
C GLU A 104 -1.86 -0.89 17.01
N PHE A 105 -2.71 -0.30 17.83
CA PHE A 105 -4.10 0.00 17.51
C PHE A 105 -4.43 1.44 17.82
N GLY A 106 -4.94 2.17 16.83
CA GLY A 106 -5.31 3.56 17.00
C GLY A 106 -4.24 4.53 16.51
N ARG A 107 -4.26 5.73 17.09
CA ARG A 107 -3.37 6.84 16.71
C ARG A 107 -1.95 6.57 17.22
N THR A 108 -1.01 6.54 16.28
CA THR A 108 0.41 6.25 16.55
C THR A 108 1.29 7.31 15.90
N ASP A 109 2.34 7.71 16.61
CA ASP A 109 3.36 8.62 16.06
C ASP A 109 4.31 7.84 15.17
N VAL A 110 4.48 8.29 13.93
CA VAL A 110 5.41 7.73 12.95
C VAL A 110 6.51 8.73 12.63
N SER A 111 7.75 8.23 12.57
CA SER A 111 8.91 8.97 12.10
C SER A 111 9.21 8.57 10.66
N ALA A 112 8.98 9.50 9.73
CA ALA A 112 9.14 9.28 8.30
C ALA A 112 10.43 9.90 7.76
N GLN A 113 11.05 9.26 6.77
CA GLN A 113 12.17 9.80 6.01
C GLN A 113 11.63 10.66 4.87
N THR A 114 11.75 11.97 5.00
CA THR A 114 11.21 12.95 4.03
C THR A 114 11.89 12.91 2.66
N ALA A 115 13.06 12.28 2.56
CA ALA A 115 13.74 12.04 1.29
C ALA A 115 13.13 10.89 0.47
N SER A 116 12.28 10.05 1.08
CA SER A 116 11.57 9.01 0.37
C SER A 116 10.50 9.60 -0.56
N LYS A 117 10.15 8.87 -1.60
CA LYS A 117 9.19 9.37 -2.62
C LYS A 117 7.79 9.50 -2.05
N ILE A 118 7.34 8.51 -1.26
CA ILE A 118 5.99 8.53 -0.68
C ILE A 118 5.80 9.60 0.40
N PHE A 119 6.86 9.99 1.11
CA PHE A 119 6.81 11.04 2.14
C PHE A 119 7.33 12.41 1.68
N ASN A 120 7.61 12.57 0.38
CA ASN A 120 8.11 13.82 -0.15
C ASN A 120 7.16 15.00 0.14
N GLY A 121 7.71 16.08 0.67
CA GLY A 121 6.96 17.29 1.02
C GLY A 121 6.13 17.19 2.31
N LEU A 122 6.27 16.10 3.06
CA LEU A 122 5.55 15.87 4.31
C LEU A 122 6.46 16.07 5.54
N PRO A 123 5.90 16.39 6.73
CA PRO A 123 6.68 16.47 7.95
C PRO A 123 7.22 15.09 8.35
N ALA A 124 8.43 15.07 8.93
CA ALA A 124 9.06 13.84 9.39
C ALA A 124 8.29 13.17 10.53
N GLN A 125 7.62 13.94 11.39
CA GLN A 125 6.78 13.41 12.47
C GLN A 125 5.32 13.58 12.08
N GLN A 126 4.57 12.47 12.09
CA GLN A 126 3.16 12.43 11.69
C GLN A 126 2.39 11.51 12.62
N LYS A 127 1.08 11.76 12.72
CA LYS A 127 0.16 10.83 13.37
C LYS A 127 -0.60 10.03 12.32
N VAL A 128 -0.56 8.71 12.48
CA VAL A 128 -1.19 7.75 11.58
C VAL A 128 -2.10 6.80 12.34
N TRP A 129 -2.99 6.13 11.63
CA TRP A 129 -3.84 5.10 12.20
C TRP A 129 -3.25 3.71 11.98
N MET A 130 -2.91 3.04 13.07
CA MET A 130 -2.43 1.66 13.09
C MET A 130 -3.55 0.70 13.47
N SER A 131 -3.52 -0.50 12.92
CA SER A 131 -4.41 -1.61 13.29
C SER A 131 -3.77 -2.94 12.92
N HIS A 132 -2.73 -3.35 13.68
CA HIS A 132 -2.01 -4.59 13.39
C HIS A 132 -1.44 -5.25 14.64
N GLY A 133 -1.31 -6.59 14.60
CA GLY A 133 -0.61 -7.39 15.60
C GLY A 133 0.74 -7.91 15.11
N ASP A 134 0.83 -8.27 13.83
CA ASP A 134 2.08 -8.66 13.17
C ASP A 134 2.75 -7.45 12.55
N ALA A 135 4.07 -7.49 12.41
CA ALA A 135 4.86 -6.42 11.80
C ALA A 135 5.92 -6.96 10.84
N VAL A 136 6.27 -6.18 9.83
CA VAL A 136 7.45 -6.44 9.01
C VAL A 136 8.68 -6.15 9.86
N THR A 137 9.52 -7.17 10.06
CA THR A 137 10.75 -7.10 10.87
C THR A 137 12.02 -7.09 10.02
N THR A 138 11.93 -7.55 8.77
CA THR A 138 13.00 -7.46 7.79
C THR A 138 12.40 -7.03 6.44
N ALA A 139 12.90 -5.93 5.90
CA ALA A 139 12.50 -5.47 4.57
C ALA A 139 13.02 -6.42 3.49
N PRO A 140 12.32 -6.55 2.34
CA PRO A 140 12.85 -7.27 1.20
C PRO A 140 14.18 -6.68 0.71
N ALA A 141 15.03 -7.50 0.10
CA ALA A 141 16.28 -7.03 -0.48
C ALA A 141 16.02 -5.95 -1.55
N GLY A 142 16.81 -4.87 -1.51
CA GLY A 142 16.67 -3.74 -2.44
C GLY A 142 15.62 -2.71 -2.04
N PHE A 143 14.95 -2.89 -0.89
CA PHE A 143 14.00 -1.91 -0.35
C PHE A 143 14.64 -1.06 0.75
N SER A 144 14.31 0.21 0.75
CA SER A 144 14.70 1.16 1.78
C SER A 144 13.58 1.34 2.80
N ILE A 145 13.92 1.35 4.08
CA ILE A 145 12.96 1.64 5.16
C ILE A 145 12.69 3.15 5.15
N CYS A 146 11.41 3.53 5.02
CA CYS A 146 10.99 4.92 4.88
C CYS A 146 10.33 5.48 6.13
N ALA A 147 9.86 4.63 7.04
CA ALA A 147 9.25 5.07 8.29
C ALA A 147 9.35 3.99 9.36
N VAL A 148 9.36 4.45 10.61
CA VAL A 148 9.37 3.61 11.82
C VAL A 148 8.42 4.20 12.87
N THR A 149 7.99 3.37 13.82
CA THR A 149 7.36 3.82 15.08
C THR A 149 8.19 3.37 16.27
N ALA A 150 7.75 3.67 17.48
CA ALA A 150 8.41 3.20 18.69
C ALA A 150 8.41 1.66 18.81
N ASP A 151 7.38 1.01 18.30
CA ASP A 151 7.16 -0.43 18.45
C ASP A 151 7.23 -1.20 17.12
N THR A 152 7.14 -0.53 15.97
CA THR A 152 7.23 -1.13 14.63
C THR A 152 8.51 -0.68 13.92
N PRO A 153 9.47 -1.61 13.72
CA PRO A 153 10.78 -1.27 13.15
C PRO A 153 10.71 -0.88 11.66
N ILE A 154 9.66 -1.33 10.95
CA ILE A 154 9.43 -1.02 9.54
C ILE A 154 7.95 -0.67 9.39
N ALA A 155 7.65 0.62 9.45
CA ALA A 155 6.29 1.14 9.24
C ALA A 155 6.02 1.53 7.78
N ALA A 156 7.06 1.67 6.97
CA ALA A 156 6.98 1.86 5.53
C ALA A 156 8.29 1.47 4.84
N PHE A 157 8.19 1.03 3.60
CA PHE A 157 9.35 0.84 2.73
C PHE A 157 9.01 1.20 1.27
N GLU A 158 10.06 1.42 0.48
CA GLU A 158 9.96 1.56 -0.97
C GLU A 158 11.19 0.98 -1.66
N ASP A 159 11.05 0.52 -2.92
CA ASP A 159 12.18 0.16 -3.77
C ASP A 159 12.89 1.41 -4.33
N ALA A 160 14.02 1.24 -5.01
CA ALA A 160 14.78 2.36 -5.56
C ALA A 160 13.98 3.22 -6.55
N SER A 161 13.04 2.63 -7.28
CA SER A 161 12.15 3.33 -8.20
C SER A 161 10.99 4.04 -7.48
N GLY A 162 10.60 3.56 -6.29
CA GLY A 162 9.40 3.94 -5.56
C GLY A 162 8.12 3.34 -6.12
N GLN A 163 8.20 2.59 -7.22
CA GLN A 163 7.02 1.96 -7.82
C GLN A 163 6.47 0.82 -6.97
N MET A 164 7.35 0.12 -6.25
CA MET A 164 6.94 -0.83 -5.22
C MET A 164 7.15 -0.18 -3.85
N ALA A 165 6.06 0.12 -3.17
CA ALA A 165 6.08 0.79 -1.88
C ALA A 165 4.94 0.28 -0.99
N GLY A 166 4.99 0.59 0.29
CA GLY A 166 3.90 0.26 1.19
C GLY A 166 4.07 0.84 2.58
N VAL A 167 2.98 0.79 3.33
CA VAL A 167 2.87 1.32 4.68
C VAL A 167 2.12 0.34 5.58
N GLN A 168 2.55 0.25 6.84
CA GLN A 168 1.88 -0.59 7.85
C GLN A 168 0.57 0.05 8.34
N PHE A 169 0.49 1.37 8.33
CA PHE A 169 -0.69 2.11 8.74
C PHE A 169 -1.73 2.24 7.62
N HIS A 170 -2.88 2.83 7.95
CA HIS A 170 -4.00 3.04 7.05
C HIS A 170 -4.03 4.50 6.53
N PRO A 171 -3.44 4.81 5.36
CA PRO A 171 -3.45 6.17 4.81
C PRO A 171 -4.84 6.60 4.32
N GLU A 172 -5.73 5.65 4.05
CA GLU A 172 -7.07 5.89 3.53
C GLU A 172 -8.02 6.46 4.57
N VAL A 173 -7.76 6.26 5.87
CA VAL A 173 -8.63 6.76 6.93
C VAL A 173 -8.28 8.19 7.35
N LEU A 174 -9.29 8.97 7.77
CA LEU A 174 -9.12 10.37 8.16
C LEU A 174 -8.20 10.58 9.38
N HIS A 175 -7.99 9.55 10.18
CA HIS A 175 -7.12 9.60 11.36
C HIS A 175 -5.62 9.60 11.02
N SER A 176 -5.26 9.30 9.78
CA SER A 176 -3.90 9.48 9.25
C SER A 176 -3.79 10.87 8.64
N GLU A 177 -3.01 11.76 9.31
CA GLU A 177 -3.00 13.22 9.03
C GLU A 177 -2.67 13.57 7.58
N HIS A 178 -1.77 12.82 6.93
CA HIS A 178 -1.31 13.09 5.57
C HIS A 178 -1.55 11.92 4.61
N GLY A 179 -2.49 11.03 4.94
CA GLY A 179 -2.70 9.79 4.19
C GLY A 179 -3.02 10.01 2.72
N GLN A 180 -3.86 11.01 2.40
CA GLN A 180 -4.20 11.35 1.01
C GLN A 180 -2.98 11.87 0.23
N VAL A 181 -2.09 12.61 0.88
CA VAL A 181 -0.87 13.11 0.23
C VAL A 181 0.10 11.97 -0.06
N ILE A 182 0.24 11.01 0.86
CA ILE A 182 1.06 9.80 0.66
C ILE A 182 0.57 9.02 -0.55
N LEU A 183 -0.73 8.74 -0.64
CA LEU A 183 -1.33 8.04 -1.79
C LEU A 183 -1.14 8.83 -3.09
N ARG A 184 -1.33 10.15 -3.06
CA ARG A 184 -1.14 11.01 -4.21
C ARG A 184 0.33 11.05 -4.66
N ASN A 185 1.28 11.14 -3.72
CA ASN A 185 2.71 11.09 -4.04
C ASN A 185 3.05 9.82 -4.81
N TRP A 186 2.52 8.68 -4.37
CA TRP A 186 2.76 7.43 -5.07
C TRP A 186 2.04 7.37 -6.43
N LEU A 187 0.75 7.67 -6.49
CA LEU A 187 -0.05 7.61 -7.72
C LEU A 187 0.46 8.57 -8.79
N ILE A 188 0.66 9.84 -8.44
CA ILE A 188 0.93 10.90 -9.41
C ILE A 188 2.43 11.08 -9.64
N ASN A 189 3.22 11.21 -8.56
CA ASN A 189 4.63 11.57 -8.69
C ASN A 189 5.52 10.35 -9.00
N THR A 190 5.13 9.15 -8.57
CA THR A 190 5.92 7.94 -8.75
C THR A 190 5.40 7.08 -9.90
N CYS A 191 4.10 6.81 -9.95
CA CYS A 191 3.50 6.01 -11.03
C CYS A 191 3.18 6.84 -12.28
N LEU A 192 3.31 8.17 -12.21
CA LEU A 192 3.03 9.11 -13.30
C LEU A 192 1.62 8.93 -13.89
N LEU A 193 0.64 8.67 -13.04
CA LEU A 193 -0.75 8.56 -13.44
C LEU A 193 -1.29 9.98 -13.65
N TYR A 194 -1.47 10.35 -14.89
CA TYR A 194 -2.06 11.64 -15.22
C TYR A 194 -3.57 11.61 -15.00
N THR A 195 -4.05 12.64 -14.33
CA THR A 195 -5.49 12.87 -14.20
C THR A 195 -6.04 13.22 -15.58
N SER A 196 -7.05 12.49 -16.05
CA SER A 196 -7.84 12.98 -17.18
C SER A 196 -8.81 14.03 -16.64
N ASP A 197 -8.88 15.22 -17.27
CA ASP A 197 -9.91 16.22 -16.99
C ASP A 197 -11.34 15.72 -17.34
N ALA A 198 -11.47 14.48 -17.76
CA ALA A 198 -12.71 13.85 -18.19
C ALA A 198 -13.54 13.22 -17.06
N ALA A 199 -13.20 13.43 -15.78
CA ALA A 199 -13.95 12.91 -14.65
C ALA A 199 -15.04 13.88 -14.13
N ASP A 200 -15.24 15.03 -14.77
CA ASP A 200 -16.21 16.05 -14.39
C ASP A 200 -17.44 16.14 -15.33
N GLU A 201 -17.74 15.08 -16.13
CA GLU A 201 -19.00 14.99 -16.90
C GLU A 201 -19.90 13.85 -16.40
#